data_52f02c7172c3f894835014011001f0a7
#
_entry.id   52f02c7172c3f894835014011001f0a7
#
_cell.length_a   1.000
_cell.length_b   1.000
_cell.length_c   1.000
_cell.angle_alpha   90.00
_cell.angle_beta   90.00
_cell.angle_gamma   90.00
#
_symmetry.space_group_name_H-M   'P 1'
#
loop_
_entity.id
_entity.type
_entity.pdbx_description
1 polymer ?
#
loop_
_entity_poly.entity_id
_entity_poly.type
_entity_poly.pdbx_seq_one_letter_code
_entity_poly.pdbx_strand_id
1 'polypeptide(L)'
;MPTDLTQASYPRRRSEKSRTAIVTATRELLLERGFDGLTIEAVAARAGVGKQTIYRWWPTRPALVADVMLEDADKILASVDHTHDLAADLVGWVRKLAATLTTARGSAMLRILTVAGMEHAETGAKLRAGFSLPLHESVRSRLLADGIDEATAESAADAIVGGVVYPILSDAQSYSRRRAERTTRIIVEALGTAR
;
A
#
# COMPACT_ATOMS: atom_id res chain seq x y z
N MET A 1 -6.27 18.18 51.33
CA MET A 1 -5.33 17.21 50.74
C MET A 1 -5.69 17.02 49.29
N PRO A 2 -5.01 17.65 48.29
CA PRO A 2 -5.23 17.36 46.90
C PRO A 2 -4.37 16.16 46.49
N THR A 3 -5.01 15.12 45.99
CA THR A 3 -4.39 13.90 45.46
C THR A 3 -3.85 14.22 44.07
N ASP A 4 -2.54 14.11 43.90
CA ASP A 4 -1.78 14.36 42.70
C ASP A 4 -2.08 13.26 41.65
N LEU A 5 -2.78 13.63 40.56
CA LEU A 5 -3.13 12.76 39.41
C LEU A 5 -2.13 12.85 38.25
N THR A 6 -0.87 13.27 38.49
CA THR A 6 0.07 13.63 37.42
C THR A 6 1.06 12.51 36.99
N GLN A 7 0.91 11.25 37.43
CA GLN A 7 1.93 10.21 37.19
C GLN A 7 1.62 9.16 36.10
N ALA A 8 0.48 9.19 35.43
CA ALA A 8 0.12 8.13 34.46
C ALA A 8 0.56 8.39 32.99
N SER A 9 1.12 9.54 32.65
CA SER A 9 1.35 9.95 31.24
C SER A 9 2.77 9.72 30.70
N TYR A 10 3.77 9.50 31.55
CA TYR A 10 5.19 9.43 31.16
C TYR A 10 5.61 8.19 30.33
N PRO A 11 5.21 6.96 30.64
CA PRO A 11 5.63 5.78 29.87
C PRO A 11 5.05 5.76 28.46
N ARG A 12 3.77 6.12 28.30
CA ARG A 12 3.05 6.12 27.02
C ARG A 12 3.60 7.16 26.05
N ARG A 13 3.85 8.37 26.53
CA ARG A 13 4.40 9.49 25.75
C ARG A 13 5.84 9.22 25.26
N ARG A 14 6.68 8.56 26.07
CA ARG A 14 8.03 8.15 25.70
C ARG A 14 8.01 7.04 24.66
N SER A 15 7.06 6.14 24.74
CA SER A 15 6.82 5.06 23.80
C SER A 15 6.43 5.59 22.41
N GLU A 16 5.47 6.53 22.34
CA GLU A 16 5.05 7.18 21.09
C GLU A 16 6.19 7.97 20.43
N LYS A 17 6.95 8.73 21.21
CA LYS A 17 8.13 9.46 20.71
C LYS A 17 9.15 8.51 20.06
N SER A 18 9.40 7.35 20.70
CA SER A 18 10.30 6.35 20.14
C SER A 18 9.75 5.72 18.87
N ARG A 19 8.44 5.42 18.80
CA ARG A 19 7.79 4.91 17.60
C ARG A 19 7.94 5.89 16.43
N THR A 20 7.61 7.15 16.64
CA THR A 20 7.74 8.20 15.63
C THR A 20 9.19 8.34 15.14
N ALA A 21 10.17 8.34 16.04
CA ALA A 21 11.58 8.41 15.64
C ALA A 21 12.02 7.22 14.79
N ILE A 22 11.56 6.00 15.12
CA ILE A 22 11.84 4.78 14.34
C ILE A 22 11.22 4.88 12.95
N VAL A 23 9.95 5.26 12.83
CA VAL A 23 9.25 5.42 11.56
C VAL A 23 9.93 6.47 10.67
N THR A 24 10.28 7.63 11.24
CA THR A 24 11.00 8.69 10.52
C THR A 24 12.36 8.21 10.02
N ALA A 25 13.17 7.59 10.88
CA ALA A 25 14.47 7.04 10.53
C ALA A 25 14.38 5.97 9.42
N THR A 26 13.35 5.12 9.50
CA THR A 26 13.10 4.08 8.49
C THR A 26 12.74 4.70 7.14
N ARG A 27 11.87 5.72 7.12
CA ARG A 27 11.49 6.45 5.90
C ARG A 27 12.71 7.09 5.22
N GLU A 28 13.55 7.77 5.99
CA GLU A 28 14.76 8.40 5.48
C GLU A 28 15.74 7.37 4.88
N LEU A 29 15.99 6.28 5.61
CA LEU A 29 16.88 5.20 5.14
C LEU A 29 16.32 4.48 3.90
N LEU A 30 15.01 4.29 3.79
CA LEU A 30 14.38 3.75 2.59
C LEU A 30 14.58 4.68 1.39
N LEU A 31 14.54 5.99 1.59
CA LEU A 31 14.80 6.98 0.54
C LEU A 31 16.27 6.98 0.11
N GLU A 32 17.19 6.92 1.08
CA GLU A 32 18.63 6.98 0.84
C GLU A 32 19.19 5.70 0.23
N ARG A 33 18.79 4.53 0.72
CA ARG A 33 19.45 3.24 0.47
C ARG A 33 18.57 2.16 -0.14
N GLY A 34 17.27 2.43 -0.27
CA GLY A 34 16.29 1.41 -0.67
C GLY A 34 16.08 0.35 0.43
N PHE A 35 15.29 -0.67 0.11
CA PHE A 35 15.00 -1.75 1.06
C PHE A 35 16.23 -2.63 1.35
N ASP A 36 17.01 -2.97 0.34
CA ASP A 36 18.16 -3.87 0.50
C ASP A 36 19.24 -3.27 1.41
N GLY A 37 19.40 -1.95 1.37
CA GLY A 37 20.33 -1.22 2.24
C GLY A 37 19.76 -0.85 3.61
N LEU A 38 18.48 -1.15 3.89
CA LEU A 38 17.84 -0.91 5.17
C LEU A 38 18.15 -2.05 6.15
N THR A 39 18.80 -1.75 7.28
CA THR A 39 19.01 -2.70 8.37
C THR A 39 18.40 -2.19 9.66
N ILE A 40 17.98 -3.11 10.54
CA ILE A 40 17.45 -2.74 11.88
C ILE A 40 18.51 -2.00 12.70
N GLU A 41 19.80 -2.33 12.53
CA GLU A 41 20.92 -1.64 13.15
C GLU A 41 21.01 -0.18 12.70
N ALA A 42 20.88 0.08 11.40
CA ALA A 42 20.91 1.44 10.85
C ALA A 42 19.72 2.27 11.36
N VAL A 43 18.52 1.66 11.40
CA VAL A 43 17.32 2.30 11.93
C VAL A 43 17.49 2.63 13.41
N ALA A 44 17.96 1.67 14.22
CA ALA A 44 18.18 1.84 15.65
C ALA A 44 19.17 2.97 15.95
N ALA A 45 20.30 2.99 15.22
CA ALA A 45 21.31 4.04 15.33
C ALA A 45 20.75 5.42 14.96
N ARG A 46 20.02 5.52 13.82
CA ARG A 46 19.43 6.78 13.34
C ARG A 46 18.33 7.31 14.27
N ALA A 47 17.50 6.41 14.81
CA ALA A 47 16.39 6.74 15.71
C ALA A 47 16.85 6.98 17.16
N GLY A 48 18.11 6.68 17.52
CA GLY A 48 18.64 6.78 18.88
C GLY A 48 17.98 5.80 19.86
N VAL A 49 17.64 4.59 19.40
CA VAL A 49 16.97 3.56 20.22
C VAL A 49 17.72 2.22 20.17
N GLY A 50 17.47 1.34 21.15
CA GLY A 50 17.94 -0.03 21.08
C GLY A 50 17.13 -0.89 20.11
N LYS A 51 17.76 -1.90 19.46
CA LYS A 51 17.07 -2.86 18.56
C LYS A 51 15.86 -3.52 19.21
N GLN A 52 15.93 -3.85 20.50
CA GLN A 52 14.81 -4.44 21.25
C GLN A 52 13.58 -3.51 21.29
N THR A 53 13.79 -2.19 21.26
CA THR A 53 12.70 -1.22 21.18
C THR A 53 11.96 -1.32 19.82
N ILE A 54 12.70 -1.57 18.76
CA ILE A 54 12.11 -1.78 17.42
C ILE A 54 11.35 -3.10 17.40
N TYR A 55 11.98 -4.21 17.81
CA TYR A 55 11.36 -5.55 17.76
C TYR A 55 10.12 -5.68 18.66
N ARG A 56 9.98 -4.84 19.66
CA ARG A 56 8.74 -4.79 20.48
C ARG A 56 7.52 -4.30 19.70
N TRP A 57 7.73 -3.45 18.68
CA TRP A 57 6.65 -2.91 17.82
C TRP A 57 6.52 -3.69 16.53
N TRP A 58 7.63 -4.08 15.95
CA TRP A 58 7.70 -4.73 14.65
C TRP A 58 8.58 -5.99 14.75
N PRO A 59 7.97 -7.18 14.65
CA PRO A 59 8.71 -8.43 14.81
C PRO A 59 9.74 -8.66 13.69
N THR A 60 9.55 -8.03 12.53
CA THR A 60 10.45 -8.16 11.39
C THR A 60 10.69 -6.80 10.69
N ARG A 61 11.79 -6.73 9.93
CA ARG A 61 12.08 -5.58 9.08
C ARG A 61 10.98 -5.30 8.05
N PRO A 62 10.42 -6.29 7.34
CA PRO A 62 9.29 -6.07 6.45
C PRO A 62 8.04 -5.51 7.15
N ALA A 63 7.74 -5.94 8.37
CA ALA A 63 6.63 -5.40 9.15
C ALA A 63 6.82 -3.91 9.50
N LEU A 64 8.04 -3.50 9.84
CA LEU A 64 8.38 -2.09 10.05
C LEU A 64 8.20 -1.27 8.78
N VAL A 65 8.68 -1.79 7.65
CA VAL A 65 8.53 -1.12 6.35
C VAL A 65 7.06 -1.01 5.94
N ALA A 66 6.26 -2.05 6.20
CA ALA A 66 4.82 -2.03 5.95
C ALA A 66 4.12 -0.89 6.72
N ASP A 67 4.40 -0.72 8.01
CA ASP A 67 3.84 0.39 8.80
C ASP A 67 4.22 1.76 8.24
N VAL A 68 5.49 1.95 7.86
CA VAL A 68 5.97 3.21 7.24
C VAL A 68 5.28 3.50 5.93
N MET A 69 5.07 2.48 5.10
CA MET A 69 4.37 2.63 3.82
C MET A 69 2.89 2.94 4.00
N LEU A 70 2.25 2.33 5.01
CA LEU A 70 0.86 2.61 5.35
C LEU A 70 0.62 4.06 5.79
N GLU A 71 1.57 4.66 6.51
CA GLU A 71 1.49 6.08 6.87
C GLU A 71 1.56 7.02 5.64
N ASP A 72 2.15 6.56 4.54
CA ASP A 72 2.25 7.30 3.28
C ASP A 72 1.24 6.80 2.21
N ALA A 73 0.34 5.88 2.57
CA ALA A 73 -0.58 5.23 1.63
C ALA A 73 -1.46 6.25 0.87
N ASP A 74 -2.00 7.25 1.56
CA ASP A 74 -2.84 8.29 0.96
C ASP A 74 -2.12 9.10 -0.14
N LYS A 75 -0.79 9.18 -0.09
CA LYS A 75 0.02 9.82 -1.13
C LYS A 75 0.21 8.96 -2.37
N ILE A 76 0.05 7.64 -2.24
CA ILE A 76 0.27 6.63 -3.27
C ILE A 76 -1.05 6.22 -3.93
N LEU A 77 -2.11 6.19 -3.13
CA LEU A 77 -3.45 5.76 -3.52
C LEU A 77 -4.24 6.96 -4.08
N ALA A 78 -4.18 7.14 -5.40
CA ALA A 78 -5.08 8.07 -6.06
C ALA A 78 -6.44 7.40 -6.29
N SER A 79 -7.55 8.10 -6.01
CA SER A 79 -8.87 7.66 -6.42
C SER A 79 -9.03 7.70 -7.94
N VAL A 80 -9.97 6.89 -8.46
CA VAL A 80 -10.37 6.97 -9.87
C VAL A 80 -11.07 8.31 -10.12
N ASP A 81 -10.75 8.96 -11.23
CA ASP A 81 -11.45 10.18 -11.66
C ASP A 81 -12.93 9.83 -12.01
N HIS A 82 -13.86 10.77 -11.84
CA HIS A 82 -15.28 10.60 -12.13
C HIS A 82 -15.70 11.55 -13.25
N THR A 83 -15.38 11.18 -14.50
CA THR A 83 -15.84 11.91 -15.69
C THR A 83 -17.01 11.20 -16.36
N HIS A 84 -17.38 11.63 -17.59
CA HIS A 84 -18.40 10.95 -18.38
C HIS A 84 -17.87 9.73 -19.15
N ASP A 85 -16.56 9.49 -19.12
CA ASP A 85 -15.90 8.39 -19.84
C ASP A 85 -15.30 7.39 -18.84
N LEU A 86 -16.06 6.34 -18.54
CA LEU A 86 -15.65 5.25 -17.66
C LEU A 86 -14.32 4.61 -18.09
N ALA A 87 -14.15 4.39 -19.41
CA ALA A 87 -12.96 3.75 -19.93
C ALA A 87 -11.72 4.64 -19.75
N ALA A 88 -11.85 5.94 -20.05
CA ALA A 88 -10.77 6.90 -19.83
C ALA A 88 -10.38 7.01 -18.36
N ASP A 89 -11.36 7.06 -17.45
CA ASP A 89 -11.15 7.16 -16.00
C ASP A 89 -10.37 5.96 -15.47
N LEU A 90 -10.85 4.73 -15.75
CA LEU A 90 -10.21 3.50 -15.29
C LEU A 90 -8.85 3.26 -15.94
N VAL A 91 -8.69 3.51 -17.23
CA VAL A 91 -7.40 3.41 -17.92
C VAL A 91 -6.41 4.44 -17.39
N GLY A 92 -6.86 5.67 -17.12
CA GLY A 92 -6.05 6.72 -16.52
C GLY A 92 -5.52 6.33 -15.13
N TRP A 93 -6.39 5.77 -14.30
CA TRP A 93 -6.05 5.29 -12.97
C TRP A 93 -5.06 4.12 -13.02
N VAL A 94 -5.35 3.10 -13.83
CA VAL A 94 -4.48 1.92 -14.03
C VAL A 94 -3.10 2.35 -14.52
N ARG A 95 -3.03 3.35 -15.42
CA ARG A 95 -1.77 3.91 -15.90
C ARG A 95 -0.95 4.53 -14.77
N LYS A 96 -1.57 5.32 -13.88
CA LYS A 96 -0.92 5.93 -12.71
C LYS A 96 -0.42 4.83 -11.76
N LEU A 97 -1.25 3.84 -11.42
CA LEU A 97 -0.88 2.72 -10.55
C LEU A 97 0.27 1.90 -11.14
N ALA A 98 0.15 1.49 -12.41
CA ALA A 98 1.20 0.73 -13.09
C ALA A 98 2.51 1.52 -13.20
N ALA A 99 2.46 2.84 -13.41
CA ALA A 99 3.65 3.68 -13.45
C ALA A 99 4.42 3.66 -12.13
N THR A 100 3.72 3.63 -11.00
CA THR A 100 4.32 3.54 -9.67
C THR A 100 4.90 2.15 -9.41
N LEU A 101 4.10 1.11 -9.66
CA LEU A 101 4.44 -0.27 -9.31
C LEU A 101 5.47 -0.92 -10.24
N THR A 102 5.64 -0.45 -11.49
CA THR A 102 6.64 -0.99 -12.43
C THR A 102 8.03 -0.39 -12.27
N THR A 103 8.20 0.63 -11.42
CA THR A 103 9.56 1.07 -11.07
C THR A 103 10.29 -0.05 -10.30
N ALA A 104 11.62 -0.10 -10.40
CA ALA A 104 12.42 -1.08 -9.64
C ALA A 104 12.10 -1.02 -8.13
N ARG A 105 11.91 0.21 -7.61
CA ARG A 105 11.55 0.43 -6.21
C ARG A 105 10.12 -0.03 -5.89
N GLY A 106 9.14 0.32 -6.75
CA GLY A 106 7.75 -0.03 -6.55
C GLY A 106 7.51 -1.55 -6.59
N SER A 107 8.11 -2.24 -7.57
CA SER A 107 7.99 -3.69 -7.68
C SER A 107 8.69 -4.44 -6.55
N ALA A 108 9.86 -3.98 -6.11
CA ALA A 108 10.54 -4.55 -4.96
C ALA A 108 9.71 -4.36 -3.68
N MET A 109 9.16 -3.15 -3.48
CA MET A 109 8.31 -2.85 -2.33
C MET A 109 7.03 -3.69 -2.32
N LEU A 110 6.35 -3.82 -3.46
CA LEU A 110 5.14 -4.66 -3.57
C LEU A 110 5.43 -6.11 -3.16
N ARG A 111 6.54 -6.70 -3.63
CA ARG A 111 6.94 -8.06 -3.24
C ARG A 111 7.21 -8.18 -1.74
N ILE A 112 7.92 -7.23 -1.17
CA ILE A 112 8.25 -7.23 0.27
C ILE A 112 6.99 -7.15 1.13
N LEU A 113 6.07 -6.25 0.78
CA LEU A 113 4.81 -6.09 1.51
C LEU A 113 3.92 -7.33 1.38
N THR A 114 3.92 -7.96 0.20
CA THR A 114 3.18 -9.23 -0.01
C THR A 114 3.73 -10.33 0.88
N VAL A 115 5.04 -10.54 0.92
CA VAL A 115 5.67 -11.55 1.78
C VAL A 115 5.40 -11.24 3.25
N ALA A 116 5.60 -10.00 3.69
CA ALA A 116 5.33 -9.59 5.07
C ALA A 116 3.87 -9.84 5.49
N GLY A 117 2.93 -9.59 4.59
CA GLY A 117 1.51 -9.86 4.82
C GLY A 117 1.17 -11.34 4.90
N MET A 118 1.88 -12.20 4.18
CA MET A 118 1.71 -13.65 4.22
C MET A 118 2.32 -14.29 5.48
N GLU A 119 3.44 -13.76 5.95
CA GLU A 119 4.14 -14.29 7.13
C GLU A 119 3.48 -13.87 8.45
N HIS A 120 2.83 -12.71 8.49
CA HIS A 120 2.27 -12.13 9.71
C HIS A 120 0.84 -11.64 9.49
N ALA A 121 -0.13 -12.36 10.05
CA ALA A 121 -1.57 -12.09 9.87
C ALA A 121 -1.97 -10.65 10.22
N GLU A 122 -1.44 -10.07 11.30
CA GLU A 122 -1.70 -8.68 11.68
C GLU A 122 -1.17 -7.68 10.64
N THR A 123 0.05 -7.91 10.13
CA THR A 123 0.63 -7.09 9.04
C THR A 123 -0.21 -7.24 7.77
N GLY A 124 -0.63 -8.45 7.43
CA GLY A 124 -1.50 -8.71 6.29
C GLY A 124 -2.85 -7.98 6.40
N ALA A 125 -3.48 -8.01 7.57
CA ALA A 125 -4.72 -7.28 7.82
C ALA A 125 -4.54 -5.76 7.66
N LYS A 126 -3.46 -5.19 8.19
CA LYS A 126 -3.14 -3.76 8.02
C LYS A 126 -2.90 -3.38 6.55
N LEU A 127 -2.11 -4.19 5.83
CA LEU A 127 -1.83 -3.97 4.40
C LEU A 127 -3.10 -4.10 3.56
N ARG A 128 -3.95 -5.07 3.87
CA ARG A 128 -5.25 -5.20 3.22
C ARG A 128 -6.10 -3.95 3.44
N ALA A 129 -6.25 -3.50 4.69
CA ALA A 129 -7.05 -2.32 5.03
C ALA A 129 -6.48 -1.01 4.43
N GLY A 130 -5.17 -0.85 4.41
CA GLY A 130 -4.51 0.39 3.98
C GLY A 130 -4.15 0.47 2.50
N PHE A 131 -4.10 -0.66 1.77
CA PHE A 131 -3.77 -0.67 0.34
C PHE A 131 -4.79 -1.44 -0.50
N SER A 132 -5.00 -2.74 -0.22
CA SER A 132 -5.79 -3.58 -1.13
C SER A 132 -7.24 -3.15 -1.19
N LEU A 133 -7.89 -2.91 -0.06
CA LEU A 133 -9.28 -2.45 -0.01
C LEU A 133 -9.48 -1.06 -0.63
N PRO A 134 -8.67 -0.03 -0.34
CA PRO A 134 -8.78 1.27 -1.00
C PRO A 134 -8.60 1.22 -2.52
N LEU A 135 -7.65 0.42 -3.03
CA LEU A 135 -7.47 0.24 -4.47
C LEU A 135 -8.70 -0.40 -5.12
N HIS A 136 -9.20 -1.47 -4.53
CA HIS A 136 -10.39 -2.17 -4.98
C HIS A 136 -11.62 -1.26 -4.93
N GLU A 137 -11.87 -0.60 -3.81
CA GLU A 137 -13.00 0.29 -3.59
C GLU A 137 -12.99 1.48 -4.55
N SER A 138 -11.83 2.01 -4.89
CA SER A 138 -11.70 3.11 -5.84
C SER A 138 -12.21 2.73 -7.25
N VAL A 139 -11.96 1.50 -7.69
CA VAL A 139 -12.46 0.98 -8.96
C VAL A 139 -13.94 0.62 -8.86
N ARG A 140 -14.33 -0.12 -7.80
CA ARG A 140 -15.70 -0.56 -7.56
C ARG A 140 -16.67 0.62 -7.49
N SER A 141 -16.38 1.63 -6.70
CA SER A 141 -17.23 2.82 -6.57
C SER A 141 -17.40 3.56 -7.91
N ARG A 142 -16.34 3.62 -8.74
CA ARG A 142 -16.47 4.22 -10.08
C ARG A 142 -17.38 3.43 -11.01
N LEU A 143 -17.30 2.09 -10.96
CA LEU A 143 -18.17 1.19 -11.73
C LEU A 143 -19.64 1.31 -11.31
N LEU A 144 -19.90 1.33 -9.98
CA LEU A 144 -21.24 1.53 -9.43
C LEU A 144 -21.83 2.88 -9.85
N ALA A 145 -21.04 3.95 -9.84
CA ALA A 145 -21.48 5.27 -10.27
C ALA A 145 -21.87 5.32 -11.75
N ASP A 146 -21.36 4.40 -12.58
CA ASP A 146 -21.74 4.23 -13.99
C ASP A 146 -22.94 3.27 -14.17
N GLY A 147 -23.54 2.79 -13.07
CA GLY A 147 -24.73 1.93 -13.09
C GLY A 147 -24.45 0.44 -13.30
N ILE A 148 -23.19 -0.01 -13.12
CA ILE A 148 -22.86 -1.45 -13.07
C ILE A 148 -23.39 -2.01 -11.76
N ASP A 149 -23.97 -3.21 -11.78
CA ASP A 149 -24.46 -3.86 -10.57
C ASP A 149 -23.33 -4.28 -9.63
N GLU A 150 -23.66 -4.46 -8.35
CA GLU A 150 -22.70 -4.71 -7.26
C GLU A 150 -21.81 -5.93 -7.54
N ALA A 151 -22.38 -7.07 -7.93
CA ALA A 151 -21.62 -8.31 -8.13
C ALA A 151 -20.65 -8.21 -9.33
N THR A 152 -21.09 -7.56 -10.39
CA THR A 152 -20.28 -7.31 -11.58
C THR A 152 -19.19 -6.28 -11.29
N ALA A 153 -19.50 -5.20 -10.54
CA ALA A 153 -18.53 -4.18 -10.13
C ALA A 153 -17.44 -4.76 -9.22
N GLU A 154 -17.79 -5.62 -8.28
CA GLU A 154 -16.87 -6.37 -7.43
C GLU A 154 -15.89 -7.21 -8.27
N SER A 155 -16.43 -8.08 -9.14
CA SER A 155 -15.62 -8.97 -9.98
C SER A 155 -14.72 -8.21 -10.96
N ALA A 156 -15.23 -7.11 -11.55
CA ALA A 156 -14.45 -6.27 -12.45
C ALA A 156 -13.34 -5.51 -11.71
N ALA A 157 -13.60 -5.04 -10.50
CA ALA A 157 -12.57 -4.41 -9.67
C ALA A 157 -11.44 -5.38 -9.33
N ASP A 158 -11.76 -6.62 -8.94
CA ASP A 158 -10.79 -7.68 -8.72
C ASP A 158 -9.95 -7.95 -9.97
N ALA A 159 -10.60 -8.06 -11.13
CA ALA A 159 -9.92 -8.32 -12.40
C ALA A 159 -8.99 -7.16 -12.81
N ILE A 160 -9.43 -5.90 -12.65
CA ILE A 160 -8.65 -4.72 -13.02
C ILE A 160 -7.44 -4.57 -12.07
N VAL A 161 -7.65 -4.60 -10.77
CA VAL A 161 -6.56 -4.47 -9.77
C VAL A 161 -5.61 -5.65 -9.86
N GLY A 162 -6.13 -6.88 -9.92
CA GLY A 162 -5.36 -8.10 -10.07
C GLY A 162 -4.55 -8.14 -11.36
N GLY A 163 -5.12 -7.64 -12.46
CA GLY A 163 -4.45 -7.52 -13.77
C GLY A 163 -3.24 -6.57 -13.77
N VAL A 164 -3.16 -5.65 -12.81
CA VAL A 164 -1.97 -4.82 -12.58
C VAL A 164 -0.99 -5.49 -11.62
N VAL A 165 -1.49 -5.94 -10.46
CA VAL A 165 -0.66 -6.39 -9.34
C VAL A 165 -0.02 -7.76 -9.61
N TYR A 166 -0.79 -8.73 -10.07
CA TYR A 166 -0.32 -10.11 -10.24
C TYR A 166 0.88 -10.25 -11.21
N PRO A 167 0.85 -9.64 -12.43
CA PRO A 167 1.99 -9.74 -13.32
C PRO A 167 3.27 -9.12 -12.78
N ILE A 168 3.15 -8.04 -11.98
CA ILE A 168 4.31 -7.39 -11.35
C ILE A 168 4.92 -8.28 -10.26
N LEU A 169 4.10 -9.05 -9.54
CA LEU A 169 4.58 -10.01 -8.56
C LEU A 169 5.24 -11.22 -9.21
N SER A 170 4.68 -11.72 -10.33
CA SER A 170 5.15 -12.93 -11.01
C SER A 170 6.34 -12.66 -11.93
N ASP A 171 6.31 -11.58 -12.71
CA ASP A 171 7.38 -11.20 -13.66
C ASP A 171 7.35 -9.70 -13.96
N ALA A 172 7.95 -8.91 -13.08
CA ALA A 172 7.98 -7.46 -13.22
C ALA A 172 8.70 -6.97 -14.49
N GLN A 173 9.60 -7.77 -15.09
CA GLN A 173 10.39 -7.35 -16.24
C GLN A 173 9.61 -7.44 -17.56
N SER A 174 8.69 -8.39 -17.66
CA SER A 174 7.86 -8.56 -18.86
C SER A 174 6.57 -7.73 -18.84
N TYR A 175 6.22 -7.12 -17.70
CA TYR A 175 5.00 -6.35 -17.54
C TYR A 175 5.16 -4.91 -18.03
N SER A 176 4.22 -4.46 -18.87
CA SER A 176 4.21 -3.08 -19.37
C SER A 176 2.90 -2.35 -19.03
N ARG A 177 3.00 -1.03 -18.88
CA ARG A 177 1.82 -0.16 -18.69
C ARG A 177 0.79 -0.33 -19.81
N ARG A 178 1.23 -0.53 -21.06
CA ARG A 178 0.34 -0.78 -22.21
C ARG A 178 -0.48 -2.06 -22.05
N ARG A 179 0.09 -3.09 -21.41
CA ARG A 179 -0.63 -4.34 -21.10
C ARG A 179 -1.75 -4.08 -20.10
N ALA A 180 -1.48 -3.35 -19.02
CA ALA A 180 -2.48 -2.97 -18.02
C ALA A 180 -3.64 -2.18 -18.65
N GLU A 181 -3.32 -1.15 -19.43
CA GLU A 181 -4.31 -0.33 -20.14
C GLU A 181 -5.19 -1.15 -21.10
N ARG A 182 -4.59 -2.08 -21.85
CA ARG A 182 -5.32 -2.97 -22.77
C ARG A 182 -6.27 -3.89 -22.01
N THR A 183 -5.80 -4.54 -20.93
CA THR A 183 -6.64 -5.41 -20.11
C THR A 183 -7.84 -4.66 -19.55
N THR A 184 -7.63 -3.45 -19.03
CA THR A 184 -8.70 -2.60 -18.52
C THR A 184 -9.72 -2.24 -19.59
N ARG A 185 -9.29 -1.87 -20.82
CA ARG A 185 -10.20 -1.59 -21.94
C ARG A 185 -11.06 -2.80 -22.29
N ILE A 186 -10.46 -3.99 -22.41
CA ILE A 186 -11.20 -5.23 -22.71
C ILE A 186 -12.28 -5.48 -21.65
N ILE A 187 -11.98 -5.28 -20.37
CA ILE A 187 -12.95 -5.46 -19.28
C ILE A 187 -14.09 -4.44 -19.44
N VAL A 188 -13.77 -3.16 -19.62
CA VAL A 188 -14.79 -2.10 -19.74
C VAL A 188 -15.66 -2.30 -20.99
N GLU A 189 -15.08 -2.69 -22.13
CA GLU A 189 -15.83 -3.00 -23.36
C GLU A 189 -16.79 -4.17 -23.12
N ALA A 190 -16.35 -5.23 -22.44
CA ALA A 190 -17.22 -6.37 -22.09
C ALA A 190 -18.40 -5.96 -21.19
N LEU A 191 -18.19 -5.05 -20.25
CA LEU A 191 -19.25 -4.50 -19.39
C LEU A 191 -20.27 -3.67 -20.18
N GLY A 192 -19.81 -2.93 -21.20
CA GLY A 192 -20.68 -2.14 -22.09
C GLY A 192 -21.57 -2.99 -23.02
N THR A 193 -21.10 -4.17 -23.39
CA THR A 193 -21.85 -5.11 -24.24
C THR A 193 -22.86 -5.97 -23.48
N ALA A 194 -22.77 -6.00 -22.16
CA ALA A 194 -23.69 -6.75 -21.27
C ALA A 194 -24.93 -5.93 -20.84
N ARG A 195 -24.99 -4.66 -21.23
CA ARG A 195 -26.15 -3.77 -21.02
C ARG A 195 -27.07 -3.82 -22.25
#